data_171ec0ac0f36d134b41d93f16038c15c
#
_entry.id   171ec0ac0f36d134b41d93f16038c15c
#
_cell.length_a   1.000
_cell.length_b   1.000
_cell.length_c   1.000
_cell.angle_alpha   90.00
_cell.angle_beta   90.00
_cell.angle_gamma   90.00
#
_symmetry.space_group_name_H-M   'P 1'
#
loop_
_entity.id
_entity.type
_entity.pdbx_description
1 polymer ?
#
loop_
_entity_poly.entity_id
_entity_poly.type
_entity_poly.pdbx_seq_one_letter_code
_entity_poly.pdbx_strand_id
1 'polypeptide(L)'
;LTTKVYEDIKDISNDTTMFEFSKKSVTGDDELEGAKLSVIDENNKVVDTWTSTKKTHKIEGLVVGKTYKLKEEIAPDGYVRASTIEFKVESTTKVQQVKMIDKIVTMTKADIGGKEIEGAEIVVTDKDGNVIDSWTSTKESHNINGIEEGKKYILHEEYAPDGYVVATDVEFEVTNKKDIQKVEMIDKIVEMSKVDIAGKEIEGATIQVLDKDNKVVDEWVSGKEPHKIKNLVEGETYTLHEEIVADSYVKATDVE
;
A
#
# COMPACT_ATOMS: atom_id res chain seq x y z
N LEU A 1 47.72 -60.38 30.49
CA LEU A 1 47.26 -59.10 31.05
C LEU A 1 46.80 -58.22 29.93
N THR A 2 45.51 -58.19 29.70
CA THR A 2 44.85 -57.32 28.74
C THR A 2 44.38 -56.09 29.48
N THR A 3 45.06 -54.96 29.28
CA THR A 3 44.62 -53.65 29.76
C THR A 3 43.52 -53.15 28.81
N LYS A 4 42.27 -53.19 29.26
CA LYS A 4 41.20 -52.48 28.59
C LYS A 4 41.39 -51.00 28.87
N VAL A 5 41.79 -50.25 27.85
CA VAL A 5 41.65 -48.80 27.87
C VAL A 5 40.18 -48.52 27.60
N TYR A 6 39.47 -48.08 28.61
CA TYR A 6 38.18 -47.38 28.45
C TYR A 6 38.55 -45.95 28.11
N GLU A 7 38.54 -45.62 26.82
CA GLU A 7 38.47 -44.23 26.42
C GLU A 7 37.10 -43.68 26.90
N ASP A 8 37.18 -42.55 27.56
CA ASP A 8 35.99 -41.78 27.97
C ASP A 8 35.04 -41.63 26.78
N ILE A 9 33.94 -42.34 26.81
CA ILE A 9 32.80 -42.03 25.97
C ILE A 9 32.32 -40.67 26.51
N LYS A 10 32.70 -39.60 25.84
CA LYS A 10 32.05 -38.31 26.01
C LYS A 10 30.60 -38.55 25.76
N ASP A 11 29.78 -38.30 26.78
CA ASP A 11 28.34 -38.25 26.66
C ASP A 11 28.01 -37.34 25.46
N ILE A 12 27.49 -37.92 24.39
CA ILE A 12 26.89 -37.17 23.32
C ILE A 12 25.56 -36.66 23.92
N SER A 13 25.61 -35.49 24.56
CA SER A 13 24.37 -34.80 24.92
C SER A 13 23.68 -34.45 23.61
N ASN A 14 22.58 -35.11 23.34
CA ASN A 14 21.67 -34.67 22.30
C ASN A 14 21.02 -33.36 22.78
N ASP A 15 21.68 -32.25 22.52
CA ASP A 15 21.06 -30.94 22.69
C ASP A 15 19.82 -30.89 21.81
N THR A 16 18.64 -30.78 22.43
CA THR A 16 17.40 -30.62 21.72
C THR A 16 17.41 -29.25 21.02
N THR A 17 17.60 -29.27 19.71
CA THR A 17 17.54 -28.05 18.89
C THR A 17 16.08 -27.70 18.64
N MET A 18 15.37 -27.25 19.66
CA MET A 18 13.99 -26.80 19.55
C MET A 18 13.95 -25.30 19.30
N PHE A 19 13.23 -24.91 18.25
CA PHE A 19 12.92 -23.54 17.91
C PHE A 19 11.42 -23.26 18.06
N GLU A 20 11.09 -22.06 18.55
CA GLU A 20 9.77 -21.46 18.46
C GLU A 20 9.80 -20.27 17.52
N PHE A 21 8.92 -20.31 16.53
CA PHE A 21 8.71 -19.23 15.56
C PHE A 21 7.45 -18.47 15.91
N SER A 22 7.61 -17.18 16.16
CA SER A 22 6.52 -16.25 16.48
C SER A 22 6.28 -15.32 15.29
N LYS A 23 5.02 -15.20 14.88
CA LYS A 23 4.58 -14.29 13.81
C LYS A 23 3.67 -13.24 14.42
N LYS A 24 4.06 -11.97 14.35
CA LYS A 24 3.33 -10.86 14.99
C LYS A 24 3.10 -9.70 14.02
N SER A 25 2.29 -8.75 14.44
CA SER A 25 2.07 -7.47 13.76
C SER A 25 2.74 -6.33 14.53
N VAL A 26 3.01 -5.21 13.84
CA VAL A 26 3.45 -3.95 14.49
C VAL A 26 2.39 -3.36 15.43
N THR A 27 1.14 -3.81 15.32
CA THR A 27 0.01 -3.28 16.11
C THR A 27 -0.19 -3.98 17.45
N GLY A 28 0.53 -5.08 17.73
CA GLY A 28 0.32 -5.81 18.97
C GLY A 28 1.28 -6.97 19.21
N ASP A 29 1.13 -7.61 20.37
CA ASP A 29 1.95 -8.73 20.80
C ASP A 29 1.29 -10.10 20.60
N ASP A 30 0.06 -10.14 20.11
CA ASP A 30 -0.63 -11.38 19.76
C ASP A 30 -0.03 -12.01 18.50
N GLU A 31 -0.12 -13.34 18.40
CA GLU A 31 0.31 -14.06 17.20
C GLU A 31 -0.60 -13.73 16.02
N LEU A 32 0.00 -13.39 14.88
CA LEU A 32 -0.69 -13.05 13.61
C LEU A 32 -0.98 -14.32 12.83
N GLU A 33 -2.26 -14.56 12.51
CA GLU A 33 -2.72 -15.70 11.74
C GLU A 33 -2.66 -15.44 10.23
N GLY A 34 -2.55 -16.52 9.45
CA GLY A 34 -2.75 -16.53 8.00
C GLY A 34 -1.49 -16.29 7.16
N ALA A 35 -0.34 -15.99 7.77
CA ALA A 35 0.91 -15.90 7.04
C ALA A 35 1.39 -17.28 6.61
N LYS A 36 1.79 -17.45 5.35
CA LYS A 36 2.47 -18.67 4.89
C LYS A 36 3.98 -18.50 5.06
N LEU A 37 4.56 -19.35 5.88
CA LEU A 37 5.96 -19.30 6.29
C LEU A 37 6.70 -20.56 5.87
N SER A 38 8.00 -20.44 5.62
CA SER A 38 8.92 -21.56 5.39
C SER A 38 10.24 -21.34 6.10
N VAL A 39 10.85 -22.43 6.58
CA VAL A 39 12.26 -22.48 6.96
C VAL A 39 13.02 -23.20 5.87
N ILE A 40 14.09 -22.56 5.38
CA ILE A 40 14.96 -23.10 4.34
C ILE A 40 16.40 -23.20 4.85
N ASP A 41 17.13 -24.21 4.38
CA ASP A 41 18.55 -24.39 4.70
C ASP A 41 19.47 -23.50 3.82
N GLU A 42 20.78 -23.63 4.02
CA GLU A 42 21.81 -22.91 3.29
C GLU A 42 21.82 -23.21 1.77
N ASN A 43 21.20 -24.32 1.34
CA ASN A 43 21.05 -24.71 -0.07
C ASN A 43 19.67 -24.32 -0.65
N ASN A 44 18.89 -23.50 0.05
CA ASN A 44 17.51 -23.10 -0.27
C ASN A 44 16.52 -24.28 -0.31
N LYS A 45 16.86 -25.42 0.32
CA LYS A 45 15.93 -26.53 0.46
C LYS A 45 14.96 -26.23 1.60
N VAL A 46 13.67 -26.41 1.34
CA VAL A 46 12.62 -26.25 2.35
C VAL A 46 12.78 -27.36 3.41
N VAL A 47 12.91 -26.95 4.66
CA VAL A 47 12.99 -27.81 5.85
C VAL A 47 11.60 -27.99 6.46
N ASP A 48 10.84 -26.90 6.53
CA ASP A 48 9.47 -26.90 7.05
C ASP A 48 8.66 -25.76 6.41
N THR A 49 7.33 -25.93 6.35
CA THR A 49 6.38 -24.91 5.88
C THR A 49 5.06 -25.03 6.64
N TRP A 50 4.51 -23.86 7.04
CA TRP A 50 3.23 -23.82 7.77
C TRP A 50 2.47 -22.52 7.48
N THR A 51 1.22 -22.50 7.89
CA THR A 51 0.44 -21.26 8.00
C THR A 51 0.39 -20.82 9.45
N SER A 52 0.69 -19.56 9.73
CA SER A 52 0.69 -19.02 11.10
C SER A 52 -0.72 -19.07 11.72
N THR A 53 -0.75 -19.30 13.02
CA THR A 53 -1.96 -19.38 13.84
C THR A 53 -1.82 -18.49 15.07
N LYS A 54 -2.80 -18.51 15.98
CA LYS A 54 -2.72 -17.84 17.31
C LYS A 54 -1.68 -18.42 18.26
N LYS A 55 -0.85 -19.34 17.79
CA LYS A 55 0.21 -19.97 18.59
C LYS A 55 1.52 -19.96 17.82
N THR A 56 2.63 -19.94 18.55
CA THR A 56 3.97 -20.15 18.00
C THR A 56 4.06 -21.50 17.29
N HIS A 57 4.85 -21.58 16.22
CA HIS A 57 5.18 -22.81 15.52
C HIS A 57 6.50 -23.39 16.06
N LYS A 58 6.57 -24.71 16.24
CA LYS A 58 7.76 -25.38 16.78
C LYS A 58 8.41 -26.25 15.72
N ILE A 59 9.74 -26.15 15.63
CA ILE A 59 10.57 -27.05 14.78
C ILE A 59 11.64 -27.67 15.66
N GLU A 60 11.79 -28.97 15.54
CA GLU A 60 12.83 -29.76 16.22
C GLU A 60 13.82 -30.34 15.21
N GLY A 61 15.04 -30.64 15.66
CA GLY A 61 16.03 -31.38 14.86
C GLY A 61 16.79 -30.55 13.85
N LEU A 62 16.79 -29.21 13.94
CA LEU A 62 17.71 -28.38 13.18
C LEU A 62 19.15 -28.63 13.63
N VAL A 63 20.10 -28.60 12.70
CA VAL A 63 21.51 -28.99 12.95
C VAL A 63 22.29 -27.86 13.60
N VAL A 64 22.88 -28.13 14.75
CA VAL A 64 23.74 -27.18 15.49
C VAL A 64 24.88 -26.66 14.60
N GLY A 65 25.12 -25.36 14.68
CA GLY A 65 26.15 -24.65 13.91
C GLY A 65 25.74 -24.27 12.48
N LYS A 66 24.62 -24.80 11.98
CA LYS A 66 24.08 -24.44 10.66
C LYS A 66 23.24 -23.16 10.72
N THR A 67 23.20 -22.46 9.58
CA THR A 67 22.38 -21.27 9.36
C THR A 67 21.16 -21.62 8.52
N TYR A 68 20.01 -21.11 8.91
CA TYR A 68 18.73 -21.26 8.23
C TYR A 68 18.09 -19.90 8.00
N LYS A 69 17.08 -19.86 7.13
CA LYS A 69 16.32 -18.66 6.84
C LYS A 69 14.84 -18.90 7.09
N LEU A 70 14.24 -18.02 7.85
CA LEU A 70 12.76 -17.91 7.95
C LEU A 70 12.29 -16.96 6.86
N LYS A 71 11.45 -17.46 5.98
CA LYS A 71 10.91 -16.72 4.83
C LYS A 71 9.40 -16.65 4.93
N GLU A 72 8.85 -15.49 4.68
CA GLU A 72 7.42 -15.31 4.46
C GLU A 72 7.12 -15.42 2.97
N GLU A 73 6.35 -16.43 2.60
CA GLU A 73 5.93 -16.66 1.22
C GLU A 73 4.70 -15.81 0.87
N ILE A 74 3.75 -15.70 1.81
CA ILE A 74 2.53 -14.92 1.68
C ILE A 74 2.25 -14.24 3.01
N ALA A 75 2.10 -12.92 3.01
CA ALA A 75 1.61 -12.15 4.15
C ALA A 75 0.08 -12.24 4.22
N PRO A 76 -0.53 -12.11 5.40
CA PRO A 76 -1.98 -11.95 5.53
C PRO A 76 -2.46 -10.65 4.87
N ASP A 77 -3.74 -10.61 4.51
CA ASP A 77 -4.36 -9.42 3.92
C ASP A 77 -4.20 -8.20 4.84
N GLY A 78 -3.85 -7.06 4.25
CA GLY A 78 -3.59 -5.80 4.95
C GLY A 78 -2.20 -5.68 5.58
N TYR A 79 -1.33 -6.67 5.36
CA TYR A 79 0.04 -6.66 5.88
C TYR A 79 1.09 -6.70 4.78
N VAL A 80 2.23 -6.11 5.10
CA VAL A 80 3.44 -6.11 4.27
C VAL A 80 4.18 -7.43 4.43
N ARG A 81 4.57 -8.06 3.34
CA ARG A 81 5.44 -9.24 3.37
C ARG A 81 6.81 -8.88 3.96
N ALA A 82 7.13 -9.53 5.08
CA ALA A 82 8.35 -9.27 5.83
C ALA A 82 9.60 -9.75 5.08
N SER A 83 10.72 -9.08 5.36
CA SER A 83 12.04 -9.53 4.91
C SER A 83 12.42 -10.87 5.54
N THR A 84 13.16 -11.67 4.78
CA THR A 84 13.71 -12.95 5.26
C THR A 84 14.63 -12.74 6.46
N ILE A 85 14.46 -13.56 7.50
CA ILE A 85 15.30 -13.56 8.71
C ILE A 85 16.26 -14.73 8.65
N GLU A 86 17.57 -14.43 8.72
CA GLU A 86 18.60 -15.43 8.86
C GLU A 86 18.86 -15.72 10.35
N PHE A 87 18.96 -17.01 10.72
CA PHE A 87 19.24 -17.43 12.08
C PHE A 87 20.17 -18.63 12.12
N LYS A 88 21.02 -18.69 13.14
CA LYS A 88 21.98 -19.77 13.37
C LYS A 88 21.52 -20.65 14.52
N VAL A 89 21.68 -21.96 14.37
CA VAL A 89 21.34 -22.93 15.45
C VAL A 89 22.49 -23.00 16.44
N GLU A 90 22.22 -22.58 17.66
CA GLU A 90 23.18 -22.64 18.76
C GLU A 90 23.05 -23.97 19.52
N SER A 91 24.18 -24.42 20.10
CA SER A 91 24.19 -25.57 21.02
C SER A 91 23.66 -25.11 22.39
N THR A 92 22.43 -25.47 22.71
CA THR A 92 21.79 -25.06 23.97
C THR A 92 20.67 -26.03 24.33
N THR A 93 20.43 -26.16 25.65
CA THR A 93 19.28 -26.91 26.20
C THR A 93 18.01 -26.06 26.25
N LYS A 94 18.08 -24.78 25.90
CA LYS A 94 16.94 -23.86 25.91
C LYS A 94 16.26 -23.82 24.55
N VAL A 95 14.95 -23.59 24.54
CA VAL A 95 14.21 -23.28 23.32
C VAL A 95 14.73 -21.97 22.73
N GLN A 96 15.15 -22.00 21.46
CA GLN A 96 15.58 -20.83 20.71
C GLN A 96 14.37 -20.19 20.04
N GLN A 97 14.38 -18.87 19.89
CA GLN A 97 13.21 -18.14 19.39
C GLN A 97 13.60 -17.30 18.17
N VAL A 98 12.73 -17.32 17.14
CA VAL A 98 12.77 -16.42 16.00
C VAL A 98 11.44 -15.70 15.91
N LYS A 99 11.48 -14.37 15.89
CA LYS A 99 10.28 -13.51 15.81
C LYS A 99 10.27 -12.75 14.48
N MET A 100 9.22 -12.92 13.71
CA MET A 100 8.94 -12.15 12.50
C MET A 100 7.76 -11.21 12.74
N ILE A 101 7.90 -9.95 12.34
CA ILE A 101 6.90 -8.90 12.58
C ILE A 101 6.47 -8.31 11.23
N ASP A 102 5.18 -8.41 10.93
CA ASP A 102 4.60 -7.76 9.76
C ASP A 102 4.26 -6.32 10.03
N LYS A 103 4.45 -5.54 9.00
CA LYS A 103 4.15 -4.10 8.97
C LYS A 103 2.86 -3.85 8.25
N ILE A 104 2.37 -2.63 8.39
CA ILE A 104 1.19 -2.13 7.71
C ILE A 104 1.58 -0.85 6.99
N VAL A 105 1.18 -0.73 5.73
CA VAL A 105 1.18 0.52 4.98
C VAL A 105 -0.27 0.89 4.72
N THR A 106 -0.67 2.03 5.26
CA THR A 106 -2.04 2.56 5.13
C THR A 106 -2.05 3.70 4.15
N MET A 107 -3.00 3.67 3.22
CA MET A 107 -3.23 4.76 2.26
C MET A 107 -4.49 5.54 2.63
N THR A 108 -4.36 6.87 2.65
CA THR A 108 -5.46 7.82 2.84
C THR A 108 -5.70 8.56 1.53
N LYS A 109 -6.94 8.53 1.03
CA LYS A 109 -7.41 9.34 -0.09
C LYS A 109 -8.24 10.49 0.44
N ALA A 110 -7.74 11.72 0.38
CA ALA A 110 -8.35 12.86 1.02
C ALA A 110 -8.41 14.11 0.14
N ASP A 111 -9.30 15.03 0.47
CA ASP A 111 -9.30 16.39 -0.07
C ASP A 111 -8.26 17.27 0.66
N ILE A 112 -8.07 18.49 0.17
CA ILE A 112 -7.15 19.47 0.77
C ILE A 112 -7.52 19.87 2.22
N GLY A 113 -8.74 19.56 2.66
CA GLY A 113 -9.20 19.75 4.03
C GLY A 113 -8.93 18.56 4.95
N GLY A 114 -8.37 17.46 4.40
CA GLY A 114 -8.07 16.22 5.13
C GLY A 114 -9.29 15.31 5.31
N LYS A 115 -10.38 15.54 4.59
CA LYS A 115 -11.56 14.68 4.61
C LYS A 115 -11.38 13.55 3.60
N GLU A 116 -11.57 12.31 4.03
CA GLU A 116 -11.54 11.11 3.17
C GLU A 116 -12.55 11.24 2.02
N ILE A 117 -12.11 10.84 0.81
CA ILE A 117 -12.88 10.86 -0.43
C ILE A 117 -13.31 9.44 -0.77
N GLU A 118 -14.62 9.26 -1.03
CA GLU A 118 -15.18 7.98 -1.50
C GLU A 118 -15.27 7.97 -3.03
N GLY A 119 -15.05 6.77 -3.62
CA GLY A 119 -15.33 6.50 -5.03
C GLY A 119 -14.16 6.76 -5.97
N ALA A 120 -12.98 7.12 -5.49
CA ALA A 120 -11.78 7.16 -6.31
C ALA A 120 -11.28 5.74 -6.61
N GLU A 121 -10.88 5.47 -7.85
CA GLU A 121 -10.27 4.20 -8.24
C GLU A 121 -8.75 4.32 -8.15
N ILE A 122 -8.17 3.54 -7.25
CA ILE A 122 -6.76 3.60 -6.90
C ILE A 122 -6.08 2.28 -7.26
N VAL A 123 -4.88 2.39 -7.83
CA VAL A 123 -4.03 1.25 -8.21
C VAL A 123 -2.64 1.44 -7.62
N VAL A 124 -2.07 0.37 -7.08
CA VAL A 124 -0.66 0.29 -6.70
C VAL A 124 0.08 -0.58 -7.69
N THR A 125 1.15 -0.06 -8.27
CA THR A 125 2.01 -0.82 -9.17
C THR A 125 3.42 -0.94 -8.63
N ASP A 126 4.14 -1.99 -9.06
CA ASP A 126 5.58 -2.07 -8.88
C ASP A 126 6.31 -1.21 -9.94
N LYS A 127 7.64 -1.16 -9.84
CA LYS A 127 8.51 -0.42 -10.79
C LYS A 127 8.42 -0.91 -12.25
N ASP A 128 7.92 -2.11 -12.49
CA ASP A 128 7.78 -2.72 -13.81
C ASP A 128 6.36 -2.53 -14.38
N GLY A 129 5.48 -1.81 -13.63
CA GLY A 129 4.11 -1.52 -14.00
C GLY A 129 3.12 -2.66 -13.72
N ASN A 130 3.53 -3.71 -13.00
CA ASN A 130 2.60 -4.78 -12.61
C ASN A 130 1.69 -4.28 -11.50
N VAL A 131 0.38 -4.50 -11.64
CA VAL A 131 -0.60 -4.18 -10.61
C VAL A 131 -0.41 -5.11 -9.42
N ILE A 132 -0.25 -4.52 -8.23
CA ILE A 132 -0.04 -5.21 -6.96
C ILE A 132 -1.31 -5.19 -6.12
N ASP A 133 -1.99 -4.03 -6.06
CA ASP A 133 -3.25 -3.84 -5.35
C ASP A 133 -4.12 -2.84 -6.10
N SER A 134 -5.43 -2.96 -5.97
CA SER A 134 -6.38 -1.98 -6.52
C SER A 134 -7.69 -2.00 -5.72
N TRP A 135 -8.26 -0.81 -5.49
CA TRP A 135 -9.52 -0.67 -4.74
C TRP A 135 -10.25 0.62 -5.10
N THR A 136 -11.51 0.68 -4.71
CA THR A 136 -12.27 1.93 -4.69
C THR A 136 -12.17 2.55 -3.30
N SER A 137 -11.82 3.83 -3.21
CA SER A 137 -11.67 4.53 -1.92
C SER A 137 -13.00 4.64 -1.17
N THR A 138 -12.91 4.63 0.15
CA THR A 138 -14.04 4.76 1.08
C THR A 138 -13.79 5.90 2.06
N LYS A 139 -14.63 6.04 3.09
CA LYS A 139 -14.43 6.99 4.20
C LYS A 139 -13.32 6.55 5.18
N GLU A 140 -12.72 5.40 4.94
CA GLU A 140 -11.66 4.85 5.78
C GLU A 140 -10.41 4.62 4.93
N SER A 141 -9.25 4.74 5.57
CA SER A 141 -7.99 4.43 4.94
C SER A 141 -7.88 2.94 4.56
N HIS A 142 -7.17 2.65 3.48
CA HIS A 142 -6.95 1.29 2.97
C HIS A 142 -5.57 0.76 3.38
N ASN A 143 -5.50 -0.46 3.89
CA ASN A 143 -4.24 -1.15 4.09
C ASN A 143 -3.81 -1.81 2.78
N ILE A 144 -2.67 -1.40 2.23
CA ILE A 144 -2.19 -1.87 0.93
C ILE A 144 -1.75 -3.34 1.03
N ASN A 145 -2.25 -4.18 0.11
CA ASN A 145 -1.95 -5.60 0.01
C ASN A 145 -0.78 -5.87 -0.95
N GLY A 146 -0.18 -7.04 -0.85
CA GLY A 146 0.77 -7.57 -1.82
C GLY A 146 2.13 -6.90 -1.86
N ILE A 147 2.36 -5.87 -1.06
CA ILE A 147 3.64 -5.12 -1.00
C ILE A 147 4.67 -5.81 -0.10
N GLU A 148 5.94 -5.53 -0.37
CA GLU A 148 7.09 -6.14 0.32
C GLU A 148 7.98 -5.08 0.94
N GLU A 149 8.55 -5.39 2.10
CA GLU A 149 9.53 -4.54 2.78
C GLU A 149 10.76 -4.25 1.90
N GLY A 150 11.19 -2.99 1.88
CA GLY A 150 12.34 -2.52 1.12
C GLY A 150 12.12 -2.31 -0.37
N LYS A 151 10.89 -2.51 -0.88
CA LYS A 151 10.55 -2.26 -2.28
C LYS A 151 9.86 -0.92 -2.46
N LYS A 152 9.94 -0.39 -3.70
CA LYS A 152 9.29 0.84 -4.13
C LYS A 152 8.06 0.51 -4.97
N TYR A 153 7.03 1.33 -4.80
CA TYR A 153 5.76 1.24 -5.47
C TYR A 153 5.27 2.61 -5.91
N ILE A 154 4.35 2.62 -6.86
CA ILE A 154 3.68 3.81 -7.37
C ILE A 154 2.20 3.67 -7.05
N LEU A 155 1.65 4.68 -6.38
CA LEU A 155 0.23 4.86 -6.16
C LEU A 155 -0.31 5.73 -7.28
N HIS A 156 -1.26 5.23 -8.05
CA HIS A 156 -1.88 5.88 -9.19
C HIS A 156 -3.39 5.98 -8.97
N GLU A 157 -3.97 7.11 -9.36
CA GLU A 157 -5.41 7.30 -9.40
C GLU A 157 -5.90 7.19 -10.84
N GLU A 158 -6.67 6.14 -11.14
CA GLU A 158 -7.27 5.95 -12.46
C GLU A 158 -8.52 6.82 -12.67
N TYR A 159 -9.24 7.06 -11.58
CA TYR A 159 -10.48 7.84 -11.60
C TYR A 159 -10.64 8.63 -10.30
N ALA A 160 -10.91 9.93 -10.43
CA ALA A 160 -11.34 10.79 -9.31
C ALA A 160 -12.86 10.96 -9.33
N PRO A 161 -13.53 10.98 -8.17
CA PRO A 161 -14.96 11.24 -8.10
C PRO A 161 -15.33 12.62 -8.65
N ASP A 162 -16.59 12.77 -9.06
CA ASP A 162 -17.12 14.02 -9.62
C ASP A 162 -16.77 15.25 -8.78
N GLY A 163 -16.18 16.25 -9.41
CA GLY A 163 -15.76 17.50 -8.79
C GLY A 163 -14.36 17.50 -8.19
N TYR A 164 -13.65 16.38 -8.29
CA TYR A 164 -12.24 16.27 -7.93
C TYR A 164 -11.36 16.14 -9.16
N VAL A 165 -10.11 16.57 -9.03
CA VAL A 165 -9.07 16.46 -10.06
C VAL A 165 -8.29 15.19 -9.79
N VAL A 166 -8.07 14.38 -10.83
CA VAL A 166 -7.21 13.18 -10.74
C VAL A 166 -5.81 13.62 -10.28
N ALA A 167 -5.36 13.06 -9.17
CA ALA A 167 -4.10 13.42 -8.56
C ALA A 167 -2.89 12.90 -9.35
N THR A 168 -1.75 13.54 -9.19
CA THR A 168 -0.46 13.01 -9.68
C THR A 168 -0.06 11.75 -8.90
N ASP A 169 0.68 10.87 -9.56
CA ASP A 169 1.22 9.65 -8.97
C ASP A 169 2.07 9.93 -7.71
N VAL A 170 1.98 9.03 -6.74
CA VAL A 170 2.78 9.08 -5.50
C VAL A 170 3.70 7.88 -5.44
N GLU A 171 5.01 8.12 -5.55
CA GLU A 171 6.01 7.08 -5.27
C GLU A 171 6.22 6.91 -3.77
N PHE A 172 6.30 5.67 -3.31
CA PHE A 172 6.65 5.37 -1.92
C PHE A 172 7.53 4.12 -1.82
N GLU A 173 8.35 4.08 -0.77
CA GLU A 173 9.16 2.92 -0.42
C GLU A 173 8.63 2.31 0.89
N VAL A 174 8.48 0.99 0.92
CA VAL A 174 8.06 0.28 2.15
C VAL A 174 9.24 0.22 3.11
N THR A 175 9.18 1.00 4.17
CA THR A 175 10.28 1.17 5.12
C THR A 175 10.30 0.10 6.22
N ASN A 176 11.49 -0.12 6.81
CA ASN A 176 11.69 -1.01 7.95
C ASN A 176 11.38 -0.33 9.30
N LYS A 177 10.43 0.60 9.36
CA LYS A 177 10.03 1.25 10.62
C LYS A 177 9.08 0.36 11.42
N LYS A 178 9.07 0.55 12.74
CA LYS A 178 8.19 -0.22 13.66
C LYS A 178 6.76 0.33 13.72
N ASP A 179 6.52 1.51 13.14
CA ASP A 179 5.22 2.17 13.15
C ASP A 179 4.47 1.87 11.83
N ILE A 180 3.15 2.03 11.85
CA ILE A 180 2.34 2.00 10.64
C ILE A 180 2.82 3.10 9.71
N GLN A 181 3.20 2.73 8.49
CA GLN A 181 3.57 3.69 7.46
C GLN A 181 2.30 4.23 6.81
N LYS A 182 2.24 5.56 6.68
CA LYS A 182 1.12 6.25 6.01
C LYS A 182 1.57 6.79 4.67
N VAL A 183 0.73 6.60 3.65
CA VAL A 183 0.84 7.22 2.34
C VAL A 183 -0.44 8.00 2.09
N GLU A 184 -0.32 9.24 1.64
CA GLU A 184 -1.46 10.11 1.37
C GLU A 184 -1.49 10.48 -0.11
N MET A 185 -2.70 10.50 -0.69
CA MET A 185 -2.98 11.08 -1.99
C MET A 185 -4.09 12.11 -1.82
N ILE A 186 -3.83 13.34 -2.26
CA ILE A 186 -4.71 14.48 -1.99
C ILE A 186 -5.29 14.98 -3.32
N ASP A 187 -6.61 15.02 -3.42
CA ASP A 187 -7.31 15.59 -4.56
C ASP A 187 -7.62 17.05 -4.34
N LYS A 188 -7.57 17.76 -5.45
CA LYS A 188 -7.95 19.17 -5.55
C LYS A 188 -9.35 19.30 -6.13
N ILE A 189 -9.98 20.42 -5.86
CA ILE A 189 -11.26 20.82 -6.45
C ILE A 189 -10.99 22.06 -7.29
N VAL A 190 -11.54 22.09 -8.50
CA VAL A 190 -11.58 23.28 -9.34
C VAL A 190 -13.04 23.69 -9.55
N GLU A 191 -13.37 24.91 -9.11
CA GLU A 191 -14.71 25.49 -9.24
C GLU A 191 -14.68 26.63 -10.24
N MET A 192 -15.73 26.74 -11.05
CA MET A 192 -15.90 27.80 -12.03
C MET A 192 -17.21 28.56 -11.79
N SER A 193 -17.11 29.90 -11.68
CA SER A 193 -18.24 30.82 -11.62
C SER A 193 -18.39 31.52 -12.96
N LYS A 194 -19.61 31.57 -13.50
CA LYS A 194 -19.98 32.42 -14.63
C LYS A 194 -20.64 33.68 -14.10
N VAL A 195 -19.93 34.81 -14.10
CA VAL A 195 -20.40 36.04 -13.45
C VAL A 195 -20.42 37.23 -14.41
N ASP A 196 -21.30 38.21 -14.12
CA ASP A 196 -21.28 39.52 -14.75
C ASP A 196 -20.21 40.44 -14.18
N ILE A 197 -20.11 41.67 -14.70
CA ILE A 197 -19.12 42.67 -14.26
C ILE A 197 -19.31 43.11 -12.80
N ALA A 198 -20.47 42.83 -12.22
CA ALA A 198 -20.77 43.13 -10.81
C ALA A 198 -20.47 41.91 -9.89
N GLY A 199 -20.01 40.79 -10.45
CA GLY A 199 -19.72 39.56 -9.69
C GLY A 199 -20.93 38.69 -9.40
N LYS A 200 -22.08 38.95 -10.05
CA LYS A 200 -23.31 38.17 -9.85
C LYS A 200 -23.31 37.00 -10.84
N GLU A 201 -23.63 35.79 -10.35
CA GLU A 201 -23.76 34.58 -11.18
C GLU A 201 -24.77 34.80 -12.34
N ILE A 202 -24.39 34.37 -13.53
CA ILE A 202 -25.17 34.36 -14.76
C ILE A 202 -25.71 32.95 -14.97
N GLU A 203 -27.03 32.82 -15.07
CA GLU A 203 -27.71 31.57 -15.32
C GLU A 203 -27.97 31.38 -16.83
N GLY A 204 -27.91 30.14 -17.31
CA GLY A 204 -28.36 29.76 -18.66
C GLY A 204 -27.28 29.79 -19.75
N ALA A 205 -26.03 30.09 -19.43
CA ALA A 205 -24.94 29.90 -20.39
C ALA A 205 -24.49 28.43 -20.42
N THR A 206 -24.21 27.87 -21.60
CA THR A 206 -23.59 26.56 -21.73
C THR A 206 -22.08 26.73 -21.77
N ILE A 207 -21.39 26.12 -20.83
CA ILE A 207 -19.93 26.17 -20.67
C ILE A 207 -19.35 24.80 -20.93
N GLN A 208 -18.25 24.74 -21.65
CA GLN A 208 -17.46 23.54 -21.91
C GLN A 208 -16.05 23.70 -21.35
N VAL A 209 -15.49 22.61 -20.87
CA VAL A 209 -14.04 22.45 -20.63
C VAL A 209 -13.49 21.57 -21.73
N LEU A 210 -12.48 22.08 -22.44
CA LEU A 210 -11.83 21.39 -23.53
C LEU A 210 -10.40 21.00 -23.12
N ASP A 211 -9.99 19.79 -23.47
CA ASP A 211 -8.59 19.39 -23.36
C ASP A 211 -7.74 19.99 -24.51
N LYS A 212 -6.44 19.69 -24.49
CA LYS A 212 -5.46 20.14 -25.52
C LYS A 212 -5.80 19.71 -26.95
N ASP A 213 -6.63 18.68 -27.12
CA ASP A 213 -7.07 18.16 -28.43
C ASP A 213 -8.46 18.69 -28.81
N ASN A 214 -8.97 19.69 -28.08
CA ASN A 214 -10.30 20.29 -28.20
C ASN A 214 -11.45 19.30 -27.97
N LYS A 215 -11.21 18.24 -27.22
CA LYS A 215 -12.23 17.31 -26.79
C LYS A 215 -12.92 17.85 -25.55
N VAL A 216 -14.26 17.82 -25.51
CA VAL A 216 -15.04 18.20 -24.34
C VAL A 216 -14.82 17.17 -23.23
N VAL A 217 -14.31 17.62 -22.07
CA VAL A 217 -14.10 16.80 -20.86
C VAL A 217 -15.19 17.03 -19.82
N ASP A 218 -15.78 18.25 -19.80
CA ASP A 218 -16.94 18.58 -18.97
C ASP A 218 -17.83 19.61 -19.69
N GLU A 219 -19.14 19.55 -19.48
CA GLU A 219 -20.12 20.50 -20.02
C GLU A 219 -21.28 20.69 -19.04
N TRP A 220 -21.69 21.94 -18.80
CA TRP A 220 -22.85 22.26 -17.96
C TRP A 220 -23.54 23.55 -18.39
N VAL A 221 -24.73 23.74 -17.86
CA VAL A 221 -25.46 25.02 -17.97
C VAL A 221 -25.22 25.80 -16.66
N SER A 222 -24.74 27.05 -16.76
CA SER A 222 -24.45 27.89 -15.60
C SER A 222 -25.71 28.16 -14.77
N GLY A 223 -25.55 28.14 -13.46
CA GLY A 223 -26.60 28.32 -12.45
C GLY A 223 -26.26 29.45 -11.48
N LYS A 224 -26.86 29.38 -10.29
CA LYS A 224 -26.66 30.34 -9.20
C LYS A 224 -25.43 30.05 -8.34
N GLU A 225 -24.89 28.88 -8.48
CA GLU A 225 -23.73 28.40 -7.71
C GLU A 225 -22.58 28.06 -8.63
N PRO A 226 -21.34 28.15 -8.17
CA PRO A 226 -20.18 27.67 -8.92
C PRO A 226 -20.32 26.19 -9.30
N HIS A 227 -19.83 25.84 -10.49
CA HIS A 227 -19.77 24.46 -10.96
C HIS A 227 -18.43 23.84 -10.59
N LYS A 228 -18.45 22.64 -9.99
CA LYS A 228 -17.25 21.82 -9.78
C LYS A 228 -16.91 21.10 -11.06
N ILE A 229 -15.80 21.47 -11.68
CA ILE A 229 -15.37 20.90 -12.95
C ILE A 229 -14.95 19.42 -12.73
N LYS A 230 -15.37 18.57 -13.68
CA LYS A 230 -15.10 17.13 -13.66
C LYS A 230 -14.01 16.76 -14.64
N ASN A 231 -13.46 15.54 -14.47
CA ASN A 231 -12.54 14.89 -15.40
C ASN A 231 -11.25 15.67 -15.66
N LEU A 232 -10.84 16.54 -14.74
CA LEU A 232 -9.55 17.20 -14.83
C LEU A 232 -8.44 16.27 -14.30
N VAL A 233 -7.26 16.40 -14.89
CA VAL A 233 -6.02 15.72 -14.46
C VAL A 233 -5.03 16.78 -13.99
N GLU A 234 -4.41 16.59 -12.84
CA GLU A 234 -3.44 17.53 -12.29
C GLU A 234 -2.24 17.70 -13.23
N GLY A 235 -1.86 18.96 -13.51
CA GLY A 235 -0.74 19.30 -14.38
C GLY A 235 -1.08 19.42 -15.86
N GLU A 236 -2.30 19.06 -16.29
CA GLU A 236 -2.77 19.27 -17.66
C GLU A 236 -3.37 20.69 -17.82
N THR A 237 -3.36 21.19 -19.07
CA THR A 237 -3.95 22.49 -19.44
C THR A 237 -5.28 22.28 -20.13
N TYR A 238 -6.25 23.10 -19.77
CA TYR A 238 -7.61 23.07 -20.31
C TYR A 238 -8.07 24.44 -20.75
N THR A 239 -9.06 24.47 -21.65
CA THR A 239 -9.70 25.69 -22.13
C THR A 239 -11.15 25.74 -21.67
N LEU A 240 -11.54 26.81 -20.98
CA LEU A 240 -12.95 27.14 -20.72
C LEU A 240 -13.53 27.84 -21.94
N HIS A 241 -14.57 27.24 -22.51
CA HIS A 241 -15.27 27.73 -23.69
C HIS A 241 -16.76 27.98 -23.38
N GLU A 242 -17.27 29.15 -23.75
CA GLU A 242 -18.71 29.42 -23.69
C GLU A 242 -19.36 28.99 -25.01
N GLU A 243 -20.01 27.85 -25.05
CA GLU A 243 -20.68 27.34 -26.26
C GLU A 243 -21.95 28.15 -26.58
N ILE A 244 -22.82 28.32 -25.56
CA ILE A 244 -24.04 29.11 -25.69
C ILE A 244 -24.02 30.22 -24.64
N VAL A 245 -24.16 31.48 -25.13
CA VAL A 245 -24.23 32.65 -24.26
C VAL A 245 -25.63 32.75 -23.63
N ALA A 246 -25.69 33.18 -22.35
CA ALA A 246 -26.98 33.49 -21.69
C ALA A 246 -27.68 34.70 -22.33
N ASP A 247 -29.02 34.73 -22.26
CA ASP A 247 -29.82 35.81 -22.81
C ASP A 247 -29.37 37.20 -22.31
N SER A 248 -29.27 38.15 -23.24
CA SER A 248 -28.85 39.53 -22.98
C SER A 248 -27.38 39.76 -22.64
N TYR A 249 -26.53 38.73 -22.80
CA TYR A 249 -25.09 38.83 -22.60
C TYR A 249 -24.30 38.65 -23.91
N VAL A 250 -23.05 39.03 -23.94
CA VAL A 250 -22.14 38.83 -25.03
C VAL A 250 -21.25 37.62 -24.71
N LYS A 251 -21.01 36.76 -25.71
CA LYS A 251 -20.15 35.59 -25.59
C LYS A 251 -18.76 36.00 -25.07
N ALA A 252 -18.31 35.33 -24.01
CA ALA A 252 -16.98 35.52 -23.47
C ALA A 252 -15.90 34.94 -24.42
N THR A 253 -14.71 35.47 -24.31
CA THR A 253 -13.53 34.82 -24.92
C THR A 253 -13.12 33.61 -24.11
N ASP A 254 -12.54 32.64 -24.77
CA ASP A 254 -12.00 31.46 -24.14
C ASP A 254 -10.92 31.82 -23.10
N VAL A 255 -10.84 31.01 -22.03
CA VAL A 255 -9.87 31.17 -20.93
C VAL A 255 -9.09 29.86 -20.80
N GLU A 256 -7.75 29.97 -20.91
CA GLU A 256 -6.82 28.86 -20.66
C GLU A 256 -6.39 28.79 -19.19
#